data_7d8136576f9d0dcffc73bcfef3347c23
#
_entry.id   7d8136576f9d0dcffc73bcfef3347c23
#
_cell.length_a   1.000
_cell.length_b   1.000
_cell.length_c   1.000
_cell.angle_alpha   90.00
_cell.angle_beta   90.00
_cell.angle_gamma   90.00
#
_symmetry.space_group_name_H-M   'P 1'
#
loop_
_entity.id
_entity.type
_entity.pdbx_description
1 polymer ?
#
loop_
_entity_poly.entity_id
_entity_poly.type
_entity_poly.pdbx_seq_one_letter_code
_entity_poly.pdbx_strand_id
1 'polypeptide(L)'
;YAIYQLSDQEKANGVVCASAGNHAQGVAYTCNEMRIPATIFMPVTTPQQKISQVKFFGGDFVTIRLTGDTFDESARAALAYAAESKKVFIDPFDDENVQAGQGTVAVEILEQADRLGIAIDQLLIPVGGGGLIAGVSTYLKDQAPEIKLIGVEASGARSMKAAFDKGRPVKLEHIDKFADGIAVQKVGTTTYEAARKHVDQLIGVDEGWISETILDLYSKQGIVAEPAGAASIAALDVIKDQIKGKTICCIISGGNNDINRMPEMEERSLIYAGVKHYFVVNFPQRPGALREFVND
;
A
#
# COMPACT_ATOMS: atom_id res chain seq x y z
N TYR A 1 -17.04 -3.14 3.09
CA TYR A 1 -18.04 -3.44 2.04
C TYR A 1 -18.12 -4.95 1.78
N ALA A 2 -17.04 -5.64 1.40
CA ALA A 2 -17.05 -7.08 1.09
C ALA A 2 -17.69 -7.92 2.20
N ILE A 3 -17.30 -7.72 3.46
CA ILE A 3 -17.87 -8.42 4.62
C ILE A 3 -19.37 -8.09 4.81
N TYR A 4 -19.76 -6.86 4.53
CA TYR A 4 -21.16 -6.45 4.61
C TYR A 4 -22.06 -7.21 3.61
N GLN A 5 -21.54 -7.52 2.41
CA GLN A 5 -22.25 -8.23 1.35
C GLN A 5 -22.43 -9.74 1.59
N LEU A 6 -21.74 -10.31 2.57
CA LEU A 6 -21.87 -11.74 2.90
C LEU A 6 -23.29 -12.06 3.37
N SER A 7 -23.75 -13.25 3.06
CA SER A 7 -25.00 -13.82 3.59
C SER A 7 -24.91 -14.01 5.11
N ASP A 8 -26.06 -14.13 5.78
CA ASP A 8 -26.09 -14.36 7.22
C ASP A 8 -25.40 -15.66 7.62
N GLN A 9 -25.47 -16.69 6.78
CA GLN A 9 -24.77 -17.96 7.00
C GLN A 9 -23.26 -17.80 6.91
N GLU A 10 -22.74 -17.05 5.92
CA GLU A 10 -21.32 -16.76 5.78
C GLU A 10 -20.79 -15.91 6.93
N LYS A 11 -21.56 -14.89 7.34
CA LYS A 11 -21.24 -14.08 8.52
C LYS A 11 -21.19 -14.94 9.79
N ALA A 12 -22.12 -15.86 9.97
CA ALA A 12 -22.14 -16.76 11.12
C ALA A 12 -20.95 -17.74 11.11
N ASN A 13 -20.54 -18.22 9.93
CA ASN A 13 -19.35 -19.07 9.79
C ASN A 13 -18.06 -18.29 10.07
N GLY A 14 -18.07 -16.98 9.78
CA GLY A 14 -16.94 -16.08 9.95
C GLY A 14 -16.03 -15.99 8.72
N VAL A 15 -15.05 -15.12 8.83
CA VAL A 15 -14.14 -14.79 7.73
C VAL A 15 -12.68 -15.11 8.04
N VAL A 16 -11.87 -15.20 6.99
CA VAL A 16 -10.42 -15.42 7.07
C VAL A 16 -9.73 -14.42 6.16
N CYS A 17 -8.62 -13.86 6.60
CA CYS A 17 -7.71 -13.16 5.70
C CYS A 17 -6.24 -13.43 6.04
N ALA A 18 -5.35 -13.09 5.11
CA ALA A 18 -3.91 -13.08 5.32
C ALA A 18 -3.37 -11.68 5.08
N SER A 19 -2.92 -11.01 6.12
CA SER A 19 -2.30 -9.69 6.04
C SER A 19 -1.73 -9.28 7.39
N ALA A 20 -0.64 -8.51 7.39
CA ALA A 20 -0.09 -7.86 8.58
C ALA A 20 -0.22 -6.31 8.52
N GLY A 21 -0.95 -5.78 7.54
CA GLY A 21 -1.10 -4.35 7.29
C GLY A 21 -2.54 -3.85 7.36
N ASN A 22 -2.84 -2.82 6.57
CA ASN A 22 -4.13 -2.13 6.56
C ASN A 22 -5.33 -3.05 6.28
N HIS A 23 -5.17 -4.04 5.40
CA HIS A 23 -6.24 -5.01 5.13
C HIS A 23 -6.60 -5.81 6.39
N ALA A 24 -5.61 -6.29 7.15
CA ALA A 24 -5.86 -7.00 8.41
C ALA A 24 -6.61 -6.11 9.42
N GLN A 25 -6.23 -4.85 9.54
CA GLN A 25 -6.90 -3.89 10.42
C GLN A 25 -8.32 -3.59 9.96
N GLY A 26 -8.55 -3.41 8.66
CA GLY A 26 -9.88 -3.21 8.09
C GLY A 26 -10.82 -4.39 8.32
N VAL A 27 -10.31 -5.62 8.11
CA VAL A 27 -11.07 -6.85 8.40
C VAL A 27 -11.35 -6.94 9.91
N ALA A 28 -10.34 -6.70 10.75
CA ALA A 28 -10.47 -6.76 12.20
C ALA A 28 -11.52 -5.77 12.72
N TYR A 29 -11.42 -4.51 12.33
CA TYR A 29 -12.36 -3.46 12.69
C TYR A 29 -13.80 -3.80 12.27
N THR A 30 -13.98 -4.16 10.99
CA THR A 30 -15.30 -4.49 10.46
C THR A 30 -15.92 -5.70 11.18
N CYS A 31 -15.12 -6.74 11.44
CA CYS A 31 -15.60 -7.93 12.13
C CYS A 31 -15.98 -7.66 13.59
N ASN A 32 -15.23 -6.79 14.28
CA ASN A 32 -15.57 -6.36 15.63
C ASN A 32 -16.89 -5.57 15.66
N GLU A 33 -17.04 -4.58 14.77
CA GLU A 33 -18.27 -3.78 14.66
C GLU A 33 -19.50 -4.63 14.33
N MET A 34 -19.35 -5.59 13.43
CA MET A 34 -20.45 -6.47 12.99
C MET A 34 -20.61 -7.73 13.84
N ARG A 35 -19.73 -7.94 14.83
CA ARG A 35 -19.69 -9.14 15.69
C ARG A 35 -19.55 -10.45 14.90
N ILE A 36 -18.69 -10.43 13.87
CA ILE A 36 -18.43 -11.57 13.01
C ILE A 36 -17.09 -12.21 13.42
N PRO A 37 -17.02 -13.54 13.63
CA PRO A 37 -15.77 -14.20 13.95
C PRO A 37 -14.78 -14.10 12.80
N ALA A 38 -13.55 -13.61 13.05
CA ALA A 38 -12.50 -13.54 12.05
C ALA A 38 -11.24 -14.27 12.49
N THR A 39 -10.56 -14.89 11.53
CA THR A 39 -9.22 -15.45 11.73
C THR A 39 -8.24 -14.78 10.79
N ILE A 40 -7.24 -14.09 11.34
CA ILE A 40 -6.26 -13.32 10.58
C ILE A 40 -4.91 -14.03 10.65
N PHE A 41 -4.40 -14.42 9.50
CA PHE A 41 -3.11 -15.07 9.37
C PHE A 41 -2.03 -14.03 9.10
N MET A 42 -0.91 -14.15 9.80
CA MET A 42 0.27 -13.30 9.66
C MET A 42 1.55 -14.16 9.69
N PRO A 43 2.62 -13.76 9.01
CA PRO A 43 3.93 -14.37 9.19
C PRO A 43 4.39 -14.32 10.65
N VAL A 44 5.16 -15.30 11.09
CA VAL A 44 5.75 -15.33 12.46
C VAL A 44 6.72 -14.16 12.69
N THR A 45 7.26 -13.61 11.60
CA THR A 45 8.16 -12.45 11.61
C THR A 45 7.44 -11.10 11.74
N THR A 46 6.10 -11.10 11.84
CA THR A 46 5.31 -9.85 11.92
C THR A 46 5.66 -9.05 13.17
N PRO A 47 5.98 -7.75 13.05
CA PRO A 47 6.27 -6.89 14.19
C PRO A 47 5.14 -6.87 15.22
N GLN A 48 5.49 -6.87 16.51
CA GLN A 48 4.53 -6.88 17.61
C GLN A 48 3.56 -5.69 17.57
N GLN A 49 4.01 -4.54 17.09
CA GLN A 49 3.15 -3.37 16.91
C GLN A 49 1.98 -3.66 15.95
N LYS A 50 2.23 -4.28 14.79
CA LYS A 50 1.18 -4.64 13.81
C LYS A 50 0.20 -5.66 14.41
N ILE A 51 0.71 -6.65 15.15
CA ILE A 51 -0.12 -7.62 15.86
C ILE A 51 -1.02 -6.92 16.90
N SER A 52 -0.45 -6.02 17.68
CA SER A 52 -1.17 -5.28 18.72
C SER A 52 -2.27 -4.39 18.14
N GLN A 53 -2.01 -3.75 16.99
CA GLN A 53 -3.01 -2.93 16.31
C GLN A 53 -4.20 -3.76 15.79
N VAL A 54 -3.94 -4.91 15.19
CA VAL A 54 -5.02 -5.80 14.74
C VAL A 54 -5.84 -6.34 15.92
N LYS A 55 -5.19 -6.66 17.04
CA LYS A 55 -5.91 -7.02 18.30
C LYS A 55 -6.76 -5.87 18.82
N PHE A 56 -6.23 -4.66 18.81
CA PHE A 56 -6.94 -3.47 19.26
C PHE A 56 -8.23 -3.23 18.46
N PHE A 57 -8.16 -3.31 17.13
CA PHE A 57 -9.33 -3.14 16.26
C PHE A 57 -10.30 -4.33 16.32
N GLY A 58 -9.77 -5.55 16.48
CA GLY A 58 -10.56 -6.77 16.39
C GLY A 58 -11.29 -7.18 17.67
N GLY A 59 -10.86 -6.66 18.83
CA GLY A 59 -11.46 -7.01 20.11
C GLY A 59 -11.56 -8.53 20.31
N ASP A 60 -12.70 -8.98 20.82
CA ASP A 60 -12.97 -10.39 21.10
C ASP A 60 -13.36 -11.22 19.85
N PHE A 61 -13.60 -10.56 18.72
CA PHE A 61 -14.07 -11.22 17.49
C PHE A 61 -12.95 -11.70 16.59
N VAL A 62 -11.70 -11.36 16.90
CA VAL A 62 -10.55 -11.67 16.03
C VAL A 62 -9.56 -12.62 16.69
N THR A 63 -9.27 -13.71 16.00
CA THR A 63 -8.19 -14.63 16.34
C THR A 63 -7.02 -14.41 15.37
N ILE A 64 -5.82 -14.13 15.89
CA ILE A 64 -4.61 -14.01 15.08
C ILE A 64 -3.86 -15.34 15.09
N ARG A 65 -3.46 -15.81 13.92
CA ARG A 65 -2.61 -17.00 13.74
C ARG A 65 -1.29 -16.61 13.07
N LEU A 66 -0.20 -16.77 13.80
CA LEU A 66 1.14 -16.59 13.27
C LEU A 66 1.58 -17.88 12.59
N THR A 67 1.83 -17.85 11.26
CA THR A 67 2.09 -19.07 10.47
C THR A 67 2.97 -18.73 9.26
N GLY A 68 4.03 -19.53 9.07
CA GLY A 68 5.02 -19.33 8.00
C GLY A 68 5.94 -18.15 8.24
N ASP A 69 7.04 -18.11 7.51
CA ASP A 69 8.05 -17.03 7.60
C ASP A 69 7.78 -15.91 6.60
N THR A 70 6.98 -16.20 5.57
CA THR A 70 6.67 -15.28 4.48
C THR A 70 5.16 -15.00 4.37
N PHE A 71 4.81 -13.89 3.69
CA PHE A 71 3.43 -13.60 3.36
C PHE A 71 2.77 -14.72 2.54
N ASP A 72 3.49 -15.26 1.53
CA ASP A 72 2.96 -16.29 0.65
C ASP A 72 2.64 -17.60 1.42
N GLU A 73 3.44 -17.95 2.42
CA GLU A 73 3.19 -19.11 3.28
C GLU A 73 1.97 -18.89 4.18
N SER A 74 1.90 -17.71 4.80
CA SER A 74 0.77 -17.32 5.63
C SER A 74 -0.54 -17.29 4.83
N ALA A 75 -0.51 -16.75 3.60
CA ALA A 75 -1.66 -16.71 2.70
C ALA A 75 -2.12 -18.12 2.28
N ARG A 76 -1.19 -19.03 1.95
CA ARG A 76 -1.54 -20.43 1.65
C ARG A 76 -2.21 -21.12 2.84
N ALA A 77 -1.69 -20.92 4.05
CA ALA A 77 -2.27 -21.47 5.27
C ALA A 77 -3.68 -20.92 5.54
N ALA A 78 -3.87 -19.61 5.30
CA ALA A 78 -5.17 -18.96 5.44
C ALA A 78 -6.21 -19.51 4.45
N LEU A 79 -5.84 -19.68 3.18
CA LEU A 79 -6.71 -20.25 2.15
C LEU A 79 -7.12 -21.71 2.47
N ALA A 80 -6.15 -22.54 2.90
CA ALA A 80 -6.42 -23.92 3.31
C ALA A 80 -7.39 -23.94 4.50
N TYR A 81 -7.14 -23.13 5.52
CA TYR A 81 -8.00 -23.03 6.68
C TYR A 81 -9.41 -22.51 6.34
N ALA A 82 -9.54 -21.54 5.45
CA ALA A 82 -10.83 -21.04 5.00
C ALA A 82 -11.65 -22.16 4.34
N ALA A 83 -11.04 -22.95 3.47
CA ALA A 83 -11.70 -24.09 2.80
C ALA A 83 -12.15 -25.18 3.79
N GLU A 84 -11.26 -25.59 4.72
CA GLU A 84 -11.57 -26.60 5.73
C GLU A 84 -12.67 -26.18 6.70
N SER A 85 -12.64 -24.91 7.13
CA SER A 85 -13.59 -24.36 8.12
C SER A 85 -14.86 -23.79 7.51
N LYS A 86 -15.03 -23.81 6.19
CA LYS A 86 -16.15 -23.23 5.43
C LYS A 86 -16.34 -21.73 5.71
N LYS A 87 -15.24 -21.03 5.96
CA LYS A 87 -15.21 -19.58 6.17
C LYS A 87 -14.90 -18.87 4.86
N VAL A 88 -15.37 -17.63 4.72
CA VAL A 88 -15.07 -16.84 3.54
C VAL A 88 -13.67 -16.24 3.66
N PHE A 89 -12.85 -16.44 2.64
CA PHE A 89 -11.56 -15.75 2.54
C PHE A 89 -11.79 -14.35 1.95
N ILE A 90 -11.34 -13.32 2.66
CA ILE A 90 -11.38 -11.94 2.19
C ILE A 90 -10.03 -11.60 1.57
N ASP A 91 -10.00 -11.52 0.24
CA ASP A 91 -8.78 -11.18 -0.50
C ASP A 91 -8.40 -9.71 -0.28
N PRO A 92 -7.11 -9.37 -0.17
CA PRO A 92 -6.69 -8.00 0.07
C PRO A 92 -6.93 -7.02 -1.09
N PHE A 93 -7.08 -7.49 -2.33
CA PHE A 93 -7.26 -6.62 -3.50
C PHE A 93 -7.87 -7.26 -4.75
N ASP A 94 -7.76 -8.59 -4.94
CA ASP A 94 -8.23 -9.26 -6.17
C ASP A 94 -9.66 -9.83 -6.02
N ASP A 95 -10.53 -9.05 -5.42
CA ASP A 95 -11.94 -9.34 -5.18
C ASP A 95 -12.80 -8.13 -5.54
N GLU A 96 -13.84 -8.32 -6.33
CA GLU A 96 -14.70 -7.24 -6.83
C GLU A 96 -15.42 -6.47 -5.71
N ASN A 97 -15.84 -7.16 -4.64
CA ASN A 97 -16.48 -6.49 -3.50
C ASN A 97 -15.47 -5.67 -2.68
N VAL A 98 -14.22 -6.15 -2.57
CA VAL A 98 -13.15 -5.37 -1.95
C VAL A 98 -12.84 -4.14 -2.79
N GLN A 99 -12.73 -4.28 -4.12
CA GLN A 99 -12.53 -3.15 -5.03
C GLN A 99 -13.68 -2.16 -4.97
N ALA A 100 -14.93 -2.62 -4.95
CA ALA A 100 -16.11 -1.75 -4.79
C ALA A 100 -16.05 -0.97 -3.46
N GLY A 101 -15.60 -1.60 -2.38
CA GLY A 101 -15.32 -0.92 -1.11
C GLY A 101 -14.26 0.17 -1.24
N GLN A 102 -13.17 -0.08 -1.97
CA GLN A 102 -12.14 0.93 -2.24
C GLN A 102 -12.68 2.07 -3.12
N GLY A 103 -13.63 1.79 -4.00
CA GLY A 103 -14.29 2.79 -4.85
C GLY A 103 -15.04 3.86 -4.08
N THR A 104 -15.45 3.60 -2.83
CA THR A 104 -16.12 4.61 -1.98
C THR A 104 -15.25 5.85 -1.73
N VAL A 105 -13.92 5.71 -1.79
CA VAL A 105 -12.99 6.86 -1.73
C VAL A 105 -13.29 7.86 -2.85
N ALA A 106 -13.57 7.37 -4.06
CA ALA A 106 -13.90 8.22 -5.20
C ALA A 106 -15.26 8.92 -5.03
N VAL A 107 -16.25 8.24 -4.44
CA VAL A 107 -17.55 8.83 -4.09
C VAL A 107 -17.34 10.05 -3.18
N GLU A 108 -16.60 9.85 -2.09
CA GLU A 108 -16.35 10.92 -1.12
C GLU A 108 -15.52 12.06 -1.70
N ILE A 109 -14.54 11.76 -2.59
CA ILE A 109 -13.75 12.79 -3.28
C ILE A 109 -14.66 13.67 -4.13
N LEU A 110 -15.54 13.09 -4.96
CA LEU A 110 -16.44 13.86 -5.80
C LEU A 110 -17.46 14.68 -5.00
N GLU A 111 -18.06 14.09 -3.96
CA GLU A 111 -18.98 14.79 -3.07
C GLU A 111 -18.31 15.98 -2.35
N GLN A 112 -17.05 15.81 -1.93
CA GLN A 112 -16.31 16.88 -1.25
C GLN A 112 -15.87 17.97 -2.24
N ALA A 113 -15.42 17.59 -3.44
CA ALA A 113 -15.06 18.52 -4.49
C ALA A 113 -16.26 19.38 -4.91
N ASP A 114 -17.43 18.77 -5.11
CA ASP A 114 -18.67 19.48 -5.43
C ASP A 114 -19.06 20.48 -4.34
N ARG A 115 -19.05 20.06 -3.07
CA ARG A 115 -19.33 20.94 -1.92
C ARG A 115 -18.39 22.15 -1.82
N LEU A 116 -17.15 21.99 -2.25
CA LEU A 116 -16.12 23.03 -2.24
C LEU A 116 -16.09 23.86 -3.51
N GLY A 117 -16.86 23.48 -4.54
CA GLY A 117 -16.83 24.12 -5.86
C GLY A 117 -15.49 23.93 -6.59
N ILE A 118 -14.83 22.81 -6.37
CA ILE A 118 -13.51 22.48 -6.93
C ILE A 118 -13.68 21.48 -8.08
N ALA A 119 -13.17 21.83 -9.27
CA ALA A 119 -13.02 20.89 -10.37
C ALA A 119 -11.63 20.23 -10.30
N ILE A 120 -11.59 18.91 -10.27
CA ILE A 120 -10.34 18.12 -10.20
C ILE A 120 -9.90 17.80 -11.63
N ASP A 121 -8.67 18.18 -12.00
CA ASP A 121 -8.09 17.83 -13.32
C ASP A 121 -7.43 16.46 -13.30
N GLN A 122 -6.74 16.13 -12.21
CA GLN A 122 -5.98 14.87 -12.09
C GLN A 122 -6.08 14.30 -10.68
N LEU A 123 -6.14 12.96 -10.60
CA LEU A 123 -6.11 12.21 -9.34
C LEU A 123 -4.90 11.26 -9.33
N LEU A 124 -4.09 11.34 -8.29
CA LEU A 124 -2.92 10.50 -8.05
C LEU A 124 -3.27 9.43 -7.00
N ILE A 125 -3.08 8.16 -7.39
CA ILE A 125 -3.54 7.00 -6.62
C ILE A 125 -2.36 6.06 -6.36
N PRO A 126 -1.99 5.76 -5.10
CA PRO A 126 -0.96 4.76 -4.78
C PRO A 126 -1.37 3.37 -5.27
N VAL A 127 -0.42 2.63 -5.86
CA VAL A 127 -0.68 1.32 -6.47
C VAL A 127 0.27 0.26 -5.92
N GLY A 128 -0.30 -0.74 -5.25
CA GLY A 128 0.34 -1.99 -4.91
C GLY A 128 -0.33 -3.14 -5.68
N GLY A 129 -1.11 -3.98 -4.99
CA GLY A 129 -1.91 -5.06 -5.62
C GLY A 129 -3.00 -4.59 -6.57
N GLY A 130 -3.36 -3.31 -6.51
CA GLY A 130 -4.27 -2.65 -7.44
C GLY A 130 -5.70 -2.49 -6.93
N GLY A 131 -6.04 -2.91 -5.70
CA GLY A 131 -7.41 -2.82 -5.18
C GLY A 131 -7.95 -1.39 -5.13
N LEU A 132 -7.17 -0.45 -4.59
CA LEU A 132 -7.57 0.96 -4.50
C LEU A 132 -7.75 1.58 -5.89
N ILE A 133 -6.75 1.44 -6.77
CA ILE A 133 -6.82 2.05 -8.10
C ILE A 133 -7.92 1.42 -8.96
N ALA A 134 -8.19 0.11 -8.83
CA ALA A 134 -9.27 -0.57 -9.53
C ALA A 134 -10.64 0.00 -9.12
N GLY A 135 -10.91 0.07 -7.82
CA GLY A 135 -12.18 0.60 -7.32
C GLY A 135 -12.39 2.07 -7.66
N VAL A 136 -11.39 2.91 -7.35
CA VAL A 136 -11.44 4.36 -7.60
C VAL A 136 -11.58 4.65 -9.10
N SER A 137 -10.77 4.00 -9.95
CA SER A 137 -10.81 4.27 -11.40
C SER A 137 -12.09 3.80 -12.06
N THR A 138 -12.65 2.67 -11.62
CA THR A 138 -13.91 2.17 -12.15
C THR A 138 -15.04 3.16 -11.89
N TYR A 139 -15.14 3.67 -10.67
CA TYR A 139 -16.17 4.65 -10.31
C TYR A 139 -15.97 6.00 -11.02
N LEU A 140 -14.74 6.54 -11.01
CA LEU A 140 -14.47 7.86 -11.59
C LEU A 140 -14.65 7.88 -13.12
N LYS A 141 -14.28 6.81 -13.84
CA LYS A 141 -14.48 6.79 -15.30
C LYS A 141 -15.94 6.68 -15.71
N ASP A 142 -16.82 6.27 -14.80
CA ASP A 142 -18.26 6.32 -14.99
C ASP A 142 -18.86 7.69 -14.65
N GLN A 143 -18.44 8.30 -13.55
CA GLN A 143 -19.05 9.51 -13.00
C GLN A 143 -18.38 10.83 -13.44
N ALA A 144 -17.06 10.81 -13.65
CA ALA A 144 -16.25 11.98 -14.01
C ALA A 144 -15.10 11.57 -14.95
N PRO A 145 -15.40 11.12 -16.19
CA PRO A 145 -14.43 10.54 -17.11
C PRO A 145 -13.33 11.52 -17.56
N GLU A 146 -13.54 12.82 -17.40
CA GLU A 146 -12.58 13.89 -17.70
C GLU A 146 -11.40 13.92 -16.74
N ILE A 147 -11.55 13.41 -15.52
CA ILE A 147 -10.46 13.37 -14.54
C ILE A 147 -9.38 12.40 -15.02
N LYS A 148 -8.15 12.91 -15.18
CA LYS A 148 -6.99 12.09 -15.51
C LYS A 148 -6.54 11.27 -14.30
N LEU A 149 -6.46 9.95 -14.44
CA LEU A 149 -6.09 9.03 -13.37
C LEU A 149 -4.64 8.59 -13.52
N ILE A 150 -3.83 8.87 -12.50
CA ILE A 150 -2.41 8.56 -12.47
C ILE A 150 -2.14 7.58 -11.34
N GLY A 151 -1.74 6.36 -11.69
CA GLY A 151 -1.28 5.37 -10.73
C GLY A 151 0.18 5.61 -10.34
N VAL A 152 0.47 5.55 -9.05
CA VAL A 152 1.78 5.82 -8.47
C VAL A 152 2.32 4.56 -7.80
N GLU A 153 3.45 4.07 -8.28
CA GLU A 153 4.16 2.92 -7.72
C GLU A 153 5.49 3.36 -7.10
N ALA A 154 5.97 2.65 -6.09
CA ALA A 154 7.36 2.76 -5.64
C ALA A 154 8.30 2.20 -6.72
N SER A 155 9.40 2.87 -7.00
CA SER A 155 10.30 2.52 -8.12
C SER A 155 10.88 1.11 -8.00
N GLY A 156 11.13 0.65 -6.79
CA GLY A 156 11.61 -0.71 -6.51
C GLY A 156 10.54 -1.81 -6.56
N ALA A 157 9.24 -1.47 -6.80
CA ALA A 157 8.15 -2.46 -6.79
C ALA A 157 7.06 -2.14 -7.84
N ARG A 158 7.45 -1.94 -9.10
CA ARG A 158 6.56 -1.53 -10.21
C ARG A 158 5.82 -2.71 -10.85
N SER A 159 5.04 -3.44 -10.08
CA SER A 159 4.34 -4.64 -10.54
C SER A 159 3.18 -4.37 -11.50
N MET A 160 2.45 -3.25 -11.33
CA MET A 160 1.38 -2.86 -12.25
C MET A 160 1.97 -2.40 -13.59
N LYS A 161 3.05 -1.60 -13.58
CA LYS A 161 3.75 -1.20 -14.80
C LYS A 161 4.28 -2.42 -15.56
N ALA A 162 4.90 -3.37 -14.86
CA ALA A 162 5.38 -4.61 -15.46
C ALA A 162 4.23 -5.42 -16.09
N ALA A 163 3.06 -5.46 -15.43
CA ALA A 163 1.86 -6.10 -15.97
C ALA A 163 1.36 -5.39 -17.23
N PHE A 164 1.36 -4.05 -17.25
CA PHE A 164 0.99 -3.27 -18.43
C PHE A 164 1.93 -3.55 -19.62
N ASP A 165 3.24 -3.60 -19.38
CA ASP A 165 4.24 -3.86 -20.41
C ASP A 165 4.16 -5.27 -20.99
N LYS A 166 3.76 -6.24 -20.15
CA LYS A 166 3.62 -7.65 -20.57
C LYS A 166 2.21 -8.02 -21.05
N GLY A 167 1.23 -7.12 -20.93
CA GLY A 167 -0.16 -7.36 -21.28
C GLY A 167 -0.88 -8.36 -20.35
N ARG A 168 -0.31 -8.70 -19.20
CA ARG A 168 -0.86 -9.63 -18.20
C ARG A 168 -0.15 -9.47 -16.84
N PRO A 169 -0.79 -9.84 -15.72
CA PRO A 169 -0.11 -9.91 -14.43
C PRO A 169 1.11 -10.82 -14.47
N VAL A 170 2.25 -10.30 -14.00
CA VAL A 170 3.53 -11.02 -13.90
C VAL A 170 4.08 -10.89 -12.49
N LYS A 171 4.81 -11.91 -12.04
CA LYS A 171 5.52 -11.85 -10.75
C LYS A 171 6.91 -11.27 -10.97
N LEU A 172 7.23 -10.21 -10.23
CA LEU A 172 8.59 -9.67 -10.17
C LEU A 172 9.48 -10.58 -9.32
N GLU A 173 10.70 -10.83 -9.78
CA GLU A 173 11.66 -11.66 -9.04
C GLU A 173 12.17 -10.96 -7.77
N HIS A 174 12.47 -9.69 -7.89
CA HIS A 174 12.97 -8.84 -6.81
C HIS A 174 12.15 -7.57 -6.70
N ILE A 175 11.89 -7.14 -5.48
CA ILE A 175 11.27 -5.85 -5.16
C ILE A 175 11.95 -5.23 -3.93
N ASP A 176 12.03 -3.90 -3.87
CA ASP A 176 12.26 -3.20 -2.61
C ASP A 176 10.98 -3.23 -1.77
N LYS A 177 11.09 -3.70 -0.53
CA LYS A 177 9.96 -3.84 0.40
C LYS A 177 9.75 -2.60 1.27
N PHE A 178 10.48 -1.53 1.04
CA PHE A 178 10.39 -0.32 1.85
C PHE A 178 8.96 0.23 1.91
N ALA A 179 8.31 0.38 0.77
CA ALA A 179 6.93 0.85 0.68
C ALA A 179 5.94 -0.31 0.91
N ASP A 180 5.96 -0.91 2.10
CA ASP A 180 5.30 -2.18 2.45
C ASP A 180 3.80 -2.22 2.12
N GLY A 181 3.07 -1.10 2.20
CA GLY A 181 1.66 -0.99 1.81
C GLY A 181 1.40 -1.12 0.29
N ILE A 182 2.43 -0.86 -0.56
CA ILE A 182 2.34 -0.97 -2.03
C ILE A 182 3.44 -1.84 -2.65
N ALA A 183 4.35 -2.38 -1.86
CA ALA A 183 5.43 -3.25 -2.34
C ALA A 183 4.94 -4.69 -2.53
N VAL A 184 4.29 -4.98 -3.65
CA VAL A 184 3.82 -6.32 -4.00
C VAL A 184 4.53 -6.87 -5.23
N GLN A 185 4.81 -8.17 -5.25
CA GLN A 185 5.48 -8.81 -6.38
C GLN A 185 4.57 -9.02 -7.59
N LYS A 186 3.25 -9.11 -7.39
CA LYS A 186 2.29 -9.39 -8.46
C LYS A 186 0.97 -8.69 -8.16
N VAL A 187 0.41 -8.01 -9.15
CA VAL A 187 -0.93 -7.43 -9.09
C VAL A 187 -2.01 -8.49 -9.24
N GLY A 188 -3.23 -8.18 -8.82
CA GLY A 188 -4.39 -9.04 -9.06
C GLY A 188 -4.75 -9.11 -10.55
N THR A 189 -5.53 -10.11 -10.90
CA THR A 189 -6.02 -10.27 -12.27
C THR A 189 -7.13 -9.26 -12.57
N THR A 190 -8.14 -9.19 -11.72
CA THR A 190 -9.26 -8.26 -11.87
C THR A 190 -8.82 -6.81 -11.68
N THR A 191 -7.88 -6.55 -10.74
CA THR A 191 -7.32 -5.22 -10.53
C THR A 191 -6.50 -4.74 -11.72
N TYR A 192 -5.73 -5.63 -12.37
CA TYR A 192 -5.02 -5.32 -13.61
C TYR A 192 -5.98 -4.96 -14.73
N GLU A 193 -7.04 -5.74 -14.93
CA GLU A 193 -8.04 -5.50 -16.00
C GLU A 193 -8.72 -4.14 -15.83
N ALA A 194 -9.14 -3.80 -14.61
CA ALA A 194 -9.73 -2.50 -14.31
C ALA A 194 -8.72 -1.36 -14.52
N ALA A 195 -7.50 -1.48 -13.99
CA ALA A 195 -6.48 -0.47 -14.17
C ALA A 195 -6.10 -0.29 -15.65
N ARG A 196 -5.94 -1.38 -16.40
CA ARG A 196 -5.61 -1.34 -17.82
C ARG A 196 -6.66 -0.61 -18.67
N LYS A 197 -7.91 -0.69 -18.26
CA LYS A 197 -9.05 -0.05 -18.95
C LYS A 197 -9.18 1.43 -18.61
N HIS A 198 -8.89 1.81 -17.37
CA HIS A 198 -9.32 3.09 -16.81
C HIS A 198 -8.18 4.06 -16.46
N VAL A 199 -6.96 3.56 -16.27
CA VAL A 199 -5.83 4.39 -15.80
C VAL A 199 -5.11 5.01 -16.98
N ASP A 200 -4.92 6.32 -16.94
CA ASP A 200 -4.33 7.07 -18.05
C ASP A 200 -2.80 7.02 -18.04
N GLN A 201 -2.19 6.91 -16.84
CA GLN A 201 -0.73 6.91 -16.70
C GLN A 201 -0.30 6.13 -15.45
N LEU A 202 0.85 5.44 -15.55
CA LEU A 202 1.55 4.86 -14.39
C LEU A 202 2.93 5.51 -14.26
N ILE A 203 3.25 5.96 -13.06
CA ILE A 203 4.55 6.57 -12.74
C ILE A 203 5.21 5.86 -11.58
N GLY A 204 6.54 5.90 -11.52
CA GLY A 204 7.33 5.40 -10.39
C GLY A 204 7.91 6.55 -9.60
N VAL A 205 7.98 6.40 -8.28
CA VAL A 205 8.61 7.35 -7.36
C VAL A 205 9.69 6.65 -6.56
N ASP A 206 10.85 7.28 -6.45
CA ASP A 206 12.00 6.77 -5.70
C ASP A 206 11.66 6.67 -4.20
N GLU A 207 12.09 5.60 -3.55
CA GLU A 207 11.83 5.33 -2.13
C GLU A 207 12.46 6.38 -1.21
N GLY A 208 13.59 6.95 -1.62
CA GLY A 208 14.23 8.06 -0.90
C GLY A 208 13.38 9.32 -0.94
N TRP A 209 12.75 9.62 -2.09
CA TRP A 209 11.84 10.76 -2.22
C TRP A 209 10.52 10.53 -1.48
N ILE A 210 10.01 9.30 -1.45
CA ILE A 210 8.88 8.93 -0.59
C ILE A 210 9.24 9.18 0.88
N SER A 211 10.47 8.80 1.30
CA SER A 211 10.96 9.02 2.66
C SER A 211 11.03 10.50 3.03
N GLU A 212 11.60 11.35 2.16
CA GLU A 212 11.62 12.79 2.34
C GLU A 212 10.20 13.35 2.50
N THR A 213 9.27 12.89 1.65
CA THR A 213 7.87 13.33 1.69
C THR A 213 7.19 12.95 3.00
N ILE A 214 7.48 11.77 3.58
CA ILE A 214 6.96 11.36 4.89
C ILE A 214 7.45 12.32 5.97
N LEU A 215 8.74 12.64 5.98
CA LEU A 215 9.34 13.57 6.94
C LEU A 215 8.75 14.97 6.82
N ASP A 216 8.53 15.43 5.60
CA ASP A 216 7.91 16.72 5.31
C ASP A 216 6.44 16.78 5.75
N LEU A 217 5.65 15.77 5.46
CA LEU A 217 4.27 15.67 5.92
C LEU A 217 4.19 15.69 7.45
N TYR A 218 5.08 14.96 8.12
CA TYR A 218 5.14 14.93 9.56
C TYR A 218 5.56 16.27 10.15
N SER A 219 6.69 16.83 9.69
CA SER A 219 7.31 18.02 10.31
C SER A 219 6.62 19.32 9.96
N LYS A 220 6.07 19.45 8.73
CA LYS A 220 5.49 20.70 8.22
C LYS A 220 3.96 20.71 8.31
N GLN A 221 3.30 19.57 8.27
CA GLN A 221 1.84 19.47 8.22
C GLN A 221 1.22 18.73 9.42
N GLY A 222 2.02 18.07 10.24
CA GLY A 222 1.53 17.24 11.34
C GLY A 222 0.78 15.99 10.89
N ILE A 223 1.03 15.54 9.64
CA ILE A 223 0.38 14.37 9.06
C ILE A 223 1.30 13.15 9.19
N VAL A 224 0.81 12.10 9.85
CA VAL A 224 1.49 10.81 9.89
C VAL A 224 1.05 9.99 8.68
N ALA A 225 1.95 9.82 7.70
CA ALA A 225 1.73 8.99 6.53
C ALA A 225 2.66 7.78 6.55
N GLU A 226 2.17 6.62 6.11
CA GLU A 226 3.00 5.47 5.77
C GLU A 226 3.62 5.65 4.37
N PRO A 227 4.63 4.87 3.96
CA PRO A 227 5.24 5.01 2.64
C PRO A 227 4.24 4.94 1.48
N ALA A 228 3.27 4.03 1.54
CA ALA A 228 2.18 3.95 0.56
C ALA A 228 1.34 5.24 0.53
N GLY A 229 1.04 5.81 1.70
CA GLY A 229 0.25 7.04 1.83
C GLY A 229 0.96 8.28 1.31
N ALA A 230 2.28 8.35 1.44
CA ALA A 230 3.08 9.49 0.97
C ALA A 230 3.38 9.44 -0.54
N ALA A 231 3.26 8.27 -1.18
CA ALA A 231 3.68 8.07 -2.57
C ALA A 231 2.98 9.02 -3.56
N SER A 232 1.67 9.29 -3.38
CA SER A 232 0.91 10.19 -4.26
C SER A 232 1.39 11.65 -4.16
N ILE A 233 1.77 12.11 -2.97
CA ILE A 233 2.33 13.44 -2.76
C ILE A 233 3.74 13.51 -3.35
N ALA A 234 4.58 12.52 -3.09
CA ALA A 234 5.93 12.43 -3.64
C ALA A 234 5.93 12.45 -5.19
N ALA A 235 4.88 11.91 -5.81
CA ALA A 235 4.70 11.90 -7.25
C ALA A 235 4.57 13.29 -7.88
N LEU A 236 4.17 14.31 -7.13
CA LEU A 236 4.00 15.68 -7.64
C LEU A 236 5.31 16.24 -8.20
N ASP A 237 6.46 15.93 -7.60
CA ASP A 237 7.75 16.37 -8.13
C ASP A 237 8.09 15.69 -9.46
N VAL A 238 7.75 14.42 -9.62
CA VAL A 238 7.97 13.66 -10.86
C VAL A 238 7.20 14.26 -12.04
N ILE A 239 6.01 14.78 -11.79
CA ILE A 239 5.13 15.32 -12.83
C ILE A 239 4.97 16.84 -12.78
N LYS A 240 5.83 17.55 -12.04
CA LYS A 240 5.72 19.00 -11.78
C LYS A 240 5.46 19.87 -13.00
N ASP A 241 6.04 19.51 -14.16
CA ASP A 241 5.83 20.25 -15.40
C ASP A 241 4.47 19.97 -16.07
N GLN A 242 3.83 18.84 -15.73
CA GLN A 242 2.53 18.43 -16.27
C GLN A 242 1.34 18.99 -15.48
N ILE A 243 1.58 19.51 -14.26
CA ILE A 243 0.52 19.90 -13.31
C ILE A 243 0.38 21.41 -13.13
N LYS A 244 1.18 22.22 -13.83
CA LYS A 244 1.10 23.69 -13.73
C LYS A 244 -0.28 24.19 -14.13
N GLY A 245 -0.93 24.95 -13.24
CA GLY A 245 -2.26 25.52 -13.45
C GLY A 245 -3.41 24.52 -13.38
N LYS A 246 -3.17 23.32 -12.84
CA LYS A 246 -4.17 22.28 -12.66
C LYS A 246 -4.49 22.02 -11.19
N THR A 247 -5.71 21.59 -10.94
CA THR A 247 -6.15 21.10 -9.64
C THR A 247 -5.83 19.62 -9.52
N ILE A 248 -4.96 19.27 -8.57
CA ILE A 248 -4.50 17.91 -8.35
C ILE A 248 -5.06 17.38 -7.04
N CYS A 249 -5.69 16.24 -7.09
CA CYS A 249 -6.07 15.47 -5.90
C CYS A 249 -5.06 14.34 -5.67
N CYS A 250 -4.50 14.23 -4.47
CA CYS A 250 -3.59 13.16 -4.07
C CYS A 250 -4.21 12.34 -2.94
N ILE A 251 -4.30 11.03 -3.12
CA ILE A 251 -4.81 10.14 -2.06
C ILE A 251 -3.68 9.82 -1.08
N ILE A 252 -3.78 10.31 0.16
CA ILE A 252 -2.96 9.83 1.29
C ILE A 252 -3.68 8.59 1.85
N SER A 253 -3.29 7.42 1.38
CA SER A 253 -4.06 6.19 1.56
C SER A 253 -3.94 5.56 2.95
N GLY A 254 -2.96 5.96 3.76
CA GLY A 254 -2.78 5.38 5.09
C GLY A 254 -1.70 6.05 5.93
N GLY A 255 -1.78 5.80 7.24
CA GLY A 255 -0.84 6.28 8.24
C GLY A 255 -0.39 5.17 9.21
N ASN A 256 -0.47 3.90 8.80
CA ASN A 256 -0.02 2.75 9.59
C ASN A 256 1.51 2.63 9.55
N ASN A 257 2.17 3.69 9.98
CA ASN A 257 3.62 3.80 9.98
C ASN A 257 4.20 3.30 11.32
N ASP A 258 5.29 2.54 11.26
CA ASP A 258 6.04 2.14 12.44
C ASP A 258 7.04 3.25 12.80
N ILE A 259 6.87 3.85 13.99
CA ILE A 259 7.76 4.89 14.49
C ILE A 259 9.22 4.43 14.55
N ASN A 260 9.47 3.15 14.76
CA ASN A 260 10.82 2.59 14.78
C ASN A 260 11.51 2.61 13.41
N ARG A 261 10.75 2.84 12.32
CA ARG A 261 11.30 3.00 10.96
C ARG A 261 11.70 4.43 10.62
N MET A 262 11.41 5.41 11.49
CA MET A 262 11.78 6.80 11.21
C MET A 262 13.28 7.00 10.94
N PRO A 263 14.22 6.34 11.65
CA PRO A 263 15.65 6.42 11.32
C PRO A 263 15.98 5.87 9.91
N GLU A 264 15.30 4.80 9.47
CA GLU A 264 15.45 4.27 8.10
C GLU A 264 14.98 5.29 7.06
N MET A 265 13.86 5.97 7.33
CA MET A 265 13.31 7.00 6.44
C MET A 265 14.24 8.21 6.34
N GLU A 266 14.75 8.69 7.47
CA GLU A 266 15.74 9.77 7.51
C GLU A 266 16.99 9.41 6.72
N GLU A 267 17.51 8.21 6.89
CA GLU A 267 18.68 7.74 6.17
C GLU A 267 18.46 7.65 4.66
N ARG A 268 17.34 7.08 4.21
CA ARG A 268 16.99 7.01 2.79
C ARG A 268 16.84 8.39 2.16
N SER A 269 16.22 9.32 2.88
CA SER A 269 16.09 10.72 2.47
C SER A 269 17.47 11.39 2.29
N LEU A 270 18.38 11.27 3.27
CA LEU A 270 19.72 11.84 3.21
C LEU A 270 20.57 11.26 2.07
N ILE A 271 20.43 9.96 1.78
CA ILE A 271 21.11 9.31 0.66
C ILE A 271 20.54 9.84 -0.67
N TYR A 272 19.23 9.92 -0.80
CA TYR A 272 18.55 10.43 -1.98
C TYR A 272 18.94 11.90 -2.26
N ALA A 273 19.00 12.72 -1.23
CA ALA A 273 19.42 14.12 -1.33
C ALA A 273 20.92 14.30 -1.62
N GLY A 274 21.70 13.22 -1.64
CA GLY A 274 23.15 13.29 -1.84
C GLY A 274 23.91 13.92 -0.66
N VAL A 275 23.31 13.96 0.53
CA VAL A 275 23.92 14.49 1.76
C VAL A 275 24.68 13.41 2.52
N LYS A 276 24.26 12.16 2.39
CA LYS A 276 24.89 11.00 3.03
C LYS A 276 25.35 9.99 1.97
N HIS A 277 26.58 9.54 2.12
CA HIS A 277 27.17 8.58 1.20
C HIS A 277 27.81 7.43 1.99
N TYR A 278 27.77 6.24 1.42
CA TYR A 278 28.46 5.06 1.93
C TYR A 278 29.53 4.62 0.96
N PHE A 279 30.74 4.36 1.48
CA PHE A 279 31.86 3.88 0.70
C PHE A 279 32.32 2.53 1.24
N VAL A 280 32.56 1.58 0.35
CA VAL A 280 33.28 0.35 0.68
C VAL A 280 34.74 0.55 0.29
N VAL A 281 35.61 0.62 1.31
CA VAL A 281 37.05 0.82 1.08
C VAL A 281 37.80 -0.44 1.46
N ASN A 282 38.58 -0.98 0.50
CA ASN A 282 39.44 -2.12 0.73
C ASN A 282 40.84 -1.65 1.14
N PHE A 283 41.27 -2.02 2.33
CA PHE A 283 42.61 -1.71 2.82
C PHE A 283 43.56 -2.90 2.63
N PRO A 284 44.83 -2.65 2.30
CA PRO A 284 45.84 -3.70 2.37
C PRO A 284 45.97 -4.19 3.82
N GLN A 285 46.18 -5.49 4.01
CA GLN A 285 46.35 -6.10 5.35
C GLN A 285 47.74 -5.75 5.92
N ARG A 286 47.94 -4.49 6.31
CA ARG A 286 49.13 -4.02 6.99
C ARG A 286 48.76 -3.08 8.15
N PRO A 287 49.56 -3.07 9.25
CA PRO A 287 49.37 -2.12 10.33
C PRO A 287 49.40 -0.67 9.83
N GLY A 288 48.45 0.15 10.26
CA GLY A 288 48.41 1.58 9.97
C GLY A 288 47.64 1.98 8.69
N ALA A 289 47.21 1.05 7.83
CA ALA A 289 46.52 1.39 6.59
C ALA A 289 45.21 2.23 6.78
N LEU A 290 44.40 1.87 7.77
CA LEU A 290 43.20 2.66 8.13
C LEU A 290 43.58 4.05 8.68
N ARG A 291 44.68 4.13 9.46
CA ARG A 291 45.16 5.40 10.06
C ARG A 291 45.64 6.38 8.99
N GLU A 292 46.34 5.87 7.97
CA GLU A 292 46.73 6.67 6.79
C GLU A 292 45.53 7.25 6.09
N PHE A 293 44.54 6.40 5.76
CA PHE A 293 43.30 6.82 5.07
C PHE A 293 42.50 7.88 5.84
N VAL A 294 42.45 7.82 7.15
CA VAL A 294 41.69 8.80 7.98
C VAL A 294 42.43 10.11 8.13
N ASN A 295 43.77 10.11 8.00
CA ASN A 295 44.62 11.33 8.16
C ASN A 295 44.83 12.10 6.85
N ASP A 296 44.54 11.48 5.68
CA ASP A 296 44.52 12.10 4.35
C ASP A 296 43.15 12.71 4.03
#